data_ab8b5ffaacf287897fa10469870db964
#
_entry.id   ab8b5ffaacf287897fa10469870db964
#
_cell.length_a   1.000
_cell.length_b   1.000
_cell.length_c   1.000
_cell.angle_alpha   90.00
_cell.angle_beta   90.00
_cell.angle_gamma   90.00
#
_symmetry.space_group_name_H-M   'P 1'
#
loop_
_entity.id
_entity.type
_entity.pdbx_description
1 polymer ?
#
loop_
_entity_poly.entity_id
_entity_poly.type
_entity_poly.pdbx_seq_one_letter_code
_entity_poly.pdbx_strand_id
1 'polypeptide(L)'
;METKNVIYELRTGKGMSQDELAEKLFVTRQAVSRWENGETVPNTETLKLLSRLFDVSINTLLGSPRQLICQCCGMPLEEASLSREPDGAINEDYCKWCYADGKFAYTSMDKLIDFCAEHMASEQWPAGQVRAYLAGLLPTLKHWQTVE
;
A
#
# COMPACT_ATOMS: atom_id res chain seq x y z
N MET A 1 -9.55 -9.15 8.33
CA MET A 1 -10.85 -9.27 7.64
C MET A 1 -10.63 -10.00 6.32
N GLU A 2 -11.52 -10.91 5.96
CA GLU A 2 -11.38 -11.66 4.73
C GLU A 2 -11.84 -10.86 3.52
N THR A 3 -11.31 -11.20 2.33
CA THR A 3 -11.65 -10.54 1.07
C THR A 3 -13.17 -10.41 0.86
N LYS A 4 -13.91 -11.47 1.13
CA LYS A 4 -15.38 -11.45 0.97
C LYS A 4 -16.03 -10.32 1.77
N ASN A 5 -15.56 -10.12 2.99
CA ASN A 5 -16.11 -9.08 3.87
C ASN A 5 -15.67 -7.69 3.44
N VAL A 6 -14.43 -7.54 2.99
CA VAL A 6 -13.91 -6.25 2.52
C VAL A 6 -14.71 -5.78 1.30
N ILE A 7 -14.89 -6.66 0.31
CA ILE A 7 -15.64 -6.30 -0.91
C ILE A 7 -17.08 -5.92 -0.56
N TYR A 8 -17.74 -6.70 0.28
CA TYR A 8 -19.11 -6.42 0.73
C TYR A 8 -19.21 -5.05 1.40
N GLU A 9 -18.32 -4.77 2.34
CA GLU A 9 -18.34 -3.50 3.08
C GLU A 9 -18.05 -2.30 2.18
N LEU A 10 -17.09 -2.42 1.27
CA LEU A 10 -16.77 -1.33 0.36
C LEU A 10 -17.93 -1.04 -0.58
N ARG A 11 -18.54 -2.09 -1.12
CA ARG A 11 -19.68 -1.96 -2.03
C ARG A 11 -20.88 -1.32 -1.31
N THR A 12 -21.28 -1.88 -0.18
CA THR A 12 -22.44 -1.37 0.56
C THR A 12 -22.19 0.02 1.14
N GLY A 13 -20.95 0.30 1.53
CA GLY A 13 -20.57 1.62 2.02
C GLY A 13 -20.75 2.73 0.98
N LYS A 14 -20.71 2.38 -0.31
CA LYS A 14 -20.97 3.33 -1.40
C LYS A 14 -22.40 3.23 -1.94
N GLY A 15 -23.23 2.42 -1.32
CA GLY A 15 -24.62 2.26 -1.74
C GLY A 15 -24.79 1.55 -3.07
N MET A 16 -23.82 0.75 -3.49
CA MET A 16 -23.87 0.01 -4.75
C MET A 16 -24.54 -1.34 -4.59
N SER A 17 -25.32 -1.74 -5.62
CA SER A 17 -25.80 -3.11 -5.73
C SER A 17 -24.71 -4.01 -6.31
N GLN A 18 -24.88 -5.33 -6.23
CA GLN A 18 -23.96 -6.28 -6.88
C GLN A 18 -23.93 -6.09 -8.39
N ASP A 19 -25.08 -5.77 -8.99
CA ASP A 19 -25.16 -5.46 -10.43
C ASP A 19 -24.35 -4.23 -10.80
N GLU A 20 -24.46 -3.16 -10.01
CA GLU A 20 -23.72 -1.93 -10.25
C GLU A 20 -22.20 -2.15 -10.15
N LEU A 21 -21.77 -2.90 -9.15
CA LEU A 21 -20.34 -3.21 -9.02
C LEU A 21 -19.86 -4.07 -10.19
N ALA A 22 -20.64 -5.08 -10.58
CA ALA A 22 -20.30 -5.95 -11.70
C ALA A 22 -20.13 -5.13 -12.99
N GLU A 23 -21.01 -4.19 -13.24
CA GLU A 23 -20.94 -3.30 -14.41
C GLU A 23 -19.64 -2.50 -14.43
N LYS A 24 -19.27 -1.93 -13.29
CA LYS A 24 -18.05 -1.10 -13.18
C LYS A 24 -16.78 -1.91 -13.35
N LEU A 25 -16.82 -3.21 -13.04
CA LEU A 25 -15.66 -4.08 -13.13
C LEU A 25 -15.65 -4.94 -14.39
N PHE A 26 -16.65 -4.80 -15.25
CA PHE A 26 -16.80 -5.59 -16.49
C PHE A 26 -16.85 -7.09 -16.22
N VAL A 27 -17.55 -7.46 -15.15
CA VAL A 27 -17.77 -8.88 -14.77
C VAL A 27 -19.26 -9.14 -14.59
N THR A 28 -19.61 -10.39 -14.34
CA THR A 28 -21.02 -10.77 -14.10
C THR A 28 -21.39 -10.54 -12.64
N ARG A 29 -22.69 -10.36 -12.40
CA ARG A 29 -23.21 -10.28 -11.03
C ARG A 29 -22.87 -11.55 -10.24
N GLN A 30 -22.91 -12.72 -10.92
CA GLN A 30 -22.56 -13.98 -10.29
C GLN A 30 -21.13 -13.98 -9.76
N ALA A 31 -20.20 -13.35 -10.49
CA ALA A 31 -18.82 -13.22 -10.03
C ALA A 31 -18.75 -12.44 -8.70
N VAL A 32 -19.44 -11.29 -8.64
CA VAL A 32 -19.49 -10.48 -7.41
C VAL A 32 -20.10 -11.27 -6.26
N SER A 33 -21.20 -11.98 -6.54
CA SER A 33 -21.87 -12.81 -5.53
C SER A 33 -20.93 -13.88 -4.97
N ARG A 34 -20.16 -14.53 -5.84
CA ARG A 34 -19.21 -15.57 -5.42
C ARG A 34 -18.10 -15.01 -4.55
N TRP A 35 -17.60 -13.81 -4.89
CA TRP A 35 -16.58 -13.14 -4.06
C TRP A 35 -17.11 -12.86 -2.66
N GLU A 36 -18.35 -12.35 -2.58
CA GLU A 36 -18.97 -11.98 -1.30
C GLU A 36 -19.40 -13.18 -0.47
N ASN A 37 -19.60 -14.33 -1.11
CA ASN A 37 -19.88 -15.59 -0.42
C ASN A 37 -18.62 -16.37 -0.05
N GLY A 38 -17.44 -15.91 -0.49
CA GLY A 38 -16.19 -16.57 -0.21
C GLY A 38 -15.90 -17.78 -1.09
N GLU A 39 -16.68 -17.97 -2.17
CA GLU A 39 -16.47 -19.09 -3.08
C GLU A 39 -15.27 -18.91 -3.98
N THR A 40 -15.01 -17.66 -4.41
CA THR A 40 -13.88 -17.32 -5.26
C THR A 40 -13.29 -15.99 -4.82
N VAL A 41 -12.08 -15.68 -5.31
CA VAL A 41 -11.40 -14.41 -5.08
C VAL A 41 -11.19 -13.75 -6.44
N PRO A 42 -11.34 -12.41 -6.55
CA PRO A 42 -11.09 -11.71 -7.81
C PRO A 42 -9.66 -11.98 -8.31
N ASN A 43 -9.50 -12.05 -9.64
CA ASN A 43 -8.16 -12.20 -10.21
C ASN A 43 -7.40 -10.87 -10.11
N THR A 44 -6.11 -10.89 -10.46
CA THR A 44 -5.22 -9.72 -10.31
C THR A 44 -5.75 -8.49 -11.04
N GLU A 45 -6.23 -8.65 -12.26
CA GLU A 45 -6.75 -7.51 -13.04
C GLU A 45 -7.98 -6.90 -12.38
N THR A 46 -8.86 -7.74 -11.86
CA THR A 46 -10.05 -7.28 -11.16
C THR A 46 -9.68 -6.61 -9.83
N LEU A 47 -8.69 -7.15 -9.12
CA LEU A 47 -8.20 -6.51 -7.88
C LEU A 47 -7.65 -5.12 -8.16
N LYS A 48 -6.97 -4.92 -9.28
CA LYS A 48 -6.49 -3.58 -9.68
C LYS A 48 -7.64 -2.63 -9.92
N LEU A 49 -8.70 -3.11 -10.59
CA LEU A 49 -9.89 -2.28 -10.84
C LEU A 49 -10.60 -1.94 -9.53
N LEU A 50 -10.72 -2.90 -8.62
CA LEU A 50 -11.32 -2.67 -7.30
C LEU A 50 -10.50 -1.65 -6.50
N SER A 51 -9.18 -1.78 -6.54
CA SER A 51 -8.30 -0.84 -5.85
C SER A 51 -8.52 0.59 -6.33
N ARG A 52 -8.64 0.79 -7.64
CA ARG A 52 -8.90 2.11 -8.22
C ARG A 52 -10.31 2.61 -7.89
N LEU A 53 -11.30 1.73 -8.01
CA LEU A 53 -12.69 2.10 -7.79
C LEU A 53 -12.96 2.53 -6.35
N PHE A 54 -12.43 1.80 -5.39
CA PHE A 54 -12.66 2.07 -3.97
C PHE A 54 -11.52 2.85 -3.32
N ASP A 55 -10.45 3.11 -4.06
CA ASP A 55 -9.29 3.85 -3.56
C ASP A 55 -8.68 3.21 -2.32
N VAL A 56 -8.47 1.89 -2.39
CA VAL A 56 -7.81 1.12 -1.33
C VAL A 56 -6.73 0.25 -1.95
N SER A 57 -5.76 -0.16 -1.13
CA SER A 57 -4.68 -1.03 -1.61
C SER A 57 -5.20 -2.44 -1.90
N ILE A 58 -4.48 -3.15 -2.77
CA ILE A 58 -4.77 -4.56 -3.03
C ILE A 58 -4.54 -5.38 -1.75
N ASN A 59 -3.54 -5.01 -0.96
CA ASN A 59 -3.30 -5.67 0.32
C ASN A 59 -4.55 -5.61 1.22
N THR A 60 -5.21 -4.44 1.29
CA THR A 60 -6.46 -4.29 2.04
C THR A 60 -7.56 -5.18 1.46
N LEU A 61 -7.68 -5.24 0.13
CA LEU A 61 -8.68 -6.09 -0.53
C LEU A 61 -8.48 -7.56 -0.20
N LEU A 62 -7.24 -7.98 0.01
CA LEU A 62 -6.91 -9.36 0.36
C LEU A 62 -6.99 -9.64 1.87
N GLY A 63 -7.48 -8.67 2.66
CA GLY A 63 -7.64 -8.84 4.08
C GLY A 63 -6.41 -8.46 4.89
N SER A 64 -5.50 -7.69 4.30
CA SER A 64 -4.26 -7.23 4.93
C SER A 64 -3.38 -8.39 5.44
N PRO A 65 -3.04 -9.35 4.56
CA PRO A 65 -2.26 -10.52 4.97
C PRO A 65 -0.82 -10.20 5.36
N ARG A 66 -0.32 -9.02 4.98
CA ARG A 66 1.05 -8.61 5.28
C ARG A 66 1.07 -7.20 5.86
N GLN A 67 2.03 -6.97 6.77
CA GLN A 67 2.34 -5.60 7.16
C GLN A 67 3.24 -5.01 6.07
N LEU A 68 2.75 -4.02 5.36
CA LEU A 68 3.53 -3.33 4.33
C LEU A 68 4.49 -2.35 5.00
N ILE A 69 5.70 -2.24 4.45
CA ILE A 69 6.67 -1.23 4.88
C ILE A 69 7.17 -0.47 3.66
N CYS A 70 7.54 0.77 3.86
CA CYS A 70 8.09 1.61 2.80
C CYS A 70 9.46 1.06 2.37
N GLN A 71 9.63 0.80 1.08
CA GLN A 71 10.87 0.23 0.55
C GLN A 71 11.95 1.29 0.35
N CYS A 72 11.75 2.48 0.90
CA CYS A 72 12.75 3.55 0.91
C CYS A 72 13.17 3.87 2.34
N CYS A 73 12.22 4.20 3.23
CA CYS A 73 12.54 4.59 4.61
C CYS A 73 12.22 3.52 5.66
N GLY A 74 11.51 2.47 5.28
CA GLY A 74 11.22 1.35 6.19
C GLY A 74 10.07 1.58 7.16
N MET A 75 9.34 2.70 7.07
CA MET A 75 8.22 2.94 7.98
C MET A 75 7.06 2.00 7.65
N PRO A 76 6.27 1.60 8.66
CA PRO A 76 5.04 0.84 8.38
C PRO A 76 4.09 1.65 7.52
N LEU A 77 3.44 0.98 6.56
CA LEU A 77 2.51 1.64 5.65
C LEU A 77 1.07 1.34 6.04
N GLU A 78 0.24 2.39 6.01
CA GLU A 78 -1.20 2.30 6.19
C GLU A 78 -1.84 2.93 4.96
N GLU A 79 -3.16 2.75 4.78
CA GLU A 79 -3.84 3.30 3.60
C GLU A 79 -3.55 4.80 3.39
N ALA A 80 -3.53 5.57 4.47
CA ALA A 80 -3.32 7.01 4.37
C ALA A 80 -1.88 7.38 4.03
N SER A 81 -0.92 6.48 4.20
CA SER A 81 0.49 6.78 3.98
C SER A 81 1.05 6.18 2.68
N LEU A 82 0.25 5.41 1.95
CA LEU A 82 0.68 4.84 0.67
C LEU A 82 0.88 5.93 -0.38
N SER A 83 1.90 5.75 -1.22
CA SER A 83 2.15 6.69 -2.31
C SER A 83 1.24 6.40 -3.49
N ARG A 84 1.31 7.28 -4.49
CA ARG A 84 0.51 7.18 -5.71
C ARG A 84 1.39 7.34 -6.92
N GLU A 85 1.04 6.61 -7.97
CA GLU A 85 1.65 6.80 -9.27
C GLU A 85 1.04 8.05 -9.95
N PRO A 86 1.68 8.57 -11.01
CA PRO A 86 1.13 9.75 -11.69
C PRO A 86 -0.30 9.57 -12.21
N ASP A 87 -0.73 8.34 -12.49
CA ASP A 87 -2.09 8.04 -12.93
C ASP A 87 -3.08 7.87 -11.78
N GLY A 88 -2.63 8.05 -10.53
CA GLY A 88 -3.47 7.92 -9.34
C GLY A 88 -3.51 6.54 -8.73
N ALA A 89 -2.90 5.54 -9.36
CA ALA A 89 -2.88 4.18 -8.81
C ALA A 89 -2.06 4.13 -7.52
N ILE A 90 -2.51 3.31 -6.57
CA ILE A 90 -1.80 3.16 -5.30
C ILE A 90 -0.52 2.37 -5.51
N ASN A 91 0.57 2.87 -4.94
CA ASN A 91 1.86 2.17 -4.89
C ASN A 91 2.05 1.63 -3.48
N GLU A 92 2.12 0.31 -3.33
CA GLU A 92 2.23 -0.34 -2.02
C GLU A 92 3.67 -0.52 -1.55
N ASP A 93 4.64 -0.07 -2.34
CA ASP A 93 6.06 -0.22 -2.00
C ASP A 93 6.63 0.97 -1.24
N TYR A 94 6.03 2.15 -1.37
CA TYR A 94 6.62 3.39 -0.85
C TYR A 94 5.58 4.24 -0.13
N CYS A 95 6.05 5.02 0.85
CA CYS A 95 5.18 6.01 1.48
C CYS A 95 5.11 7.28 0.63
N LYS A 96 4.08 8.07 0.84
CA LYS A 96 3.83 9.29 0.07
C LYS A 96 4.89 10.37 0.28
N TRP A 97 5.68 10.26 1.33
CA TRP A 97 6.77 11.22 1.59
C TRP A 97 8.07 10.83 0.90
N CYS A 98 8.24 9.55 0.55
CA CYS A 98 9.43 9.09 -0.16
C CYS A 98 9.24 9.05 -1.67
N TYR A 99 8.02 8.84 -2.12
CA TYR A 99 7.73 8.70 -3.56
C TYR A 99 6.39 9.35 -3.87
N ALA A 100 6.36 10.22 -4.87
CA ALA A 100 5.13 10.87 -5.34
C ALA A 100 5.32 11.30 -6.79
N ASP A 101 4.26 11.16 -7.58
CA ASP A 101 4.24 11.61 -8.97
C ASP A 101 5.38 11.08 -9.83
N GLY A 102 5.79 9.84 -9.58
CA GLY A 102 6.86 9.20 -10.34
C GLY A 102 8.28 9.59 -9.91
N LYS A 103 8.41 10.30 -8.79
CA LYS A 103 9.71 10.80 -8.33
C LYS A 103 9.98 10.43 -6.89
N PHE A 104 11.21 10.07 -6.60
CA PHE A 104 11.66 9.81 -5.24
C PHE A 104 12.18 11.08 -4.59
N ALA A 105 11.78 11.30 -3.34
CA ALA A 105 12.26 12.45 -2.56
C ALA A 105 13.70 12.27 -2.10
N TYR A 106 14.14 11.03 -1.93
CA TYR A 106 15.48 10.73 -1.42
C TYR A 106 16.25 9.88 -2.42
N THR A 107 17.38 10.39 -2.88
CA THR A 107 18.32 9.66 -3.75
C THR A 107 19.62 9.38 -3.02
N SER A 108 19.79 9.91 -1.81
CA SER A 108 20.96 9.68 -0.95
C SER A 108 20.51 9.02 0.34
N MET A 109 21.06 7.85 0.63
CA MET A 109 20.77 7.13 1.87
C MET A 109 21.20 7.94 3.09
N ASP A 110 22.34 8.60 3.00
CA ASP A 110 22.86 9.43 4.10
C ASP A 110 21.89 10.56 4.46
N LYS A 111 21.34 11.23 3.45
CA LYS A 111 20.38 12.31 3.69
C LYS A 111 19.10 11.78 4.32
N LEU A 112 18.64 10.63 3.90
CA LEU A 112 17.45 10.00 4.48
C LEU A 112 17.71 9.62 5.94
N ILE A 113 18.87 9.05 6.23
CA ILE A 113 19.23 8.68 7.59
C ILE A 113 19.30 9.92 8.48
N ASP A 114 19.90 11.00 7.99
CA ASP A 114 19.97 12.26 8.71
C ASP A 114 18.58 12.80 9.06
N PHE A 115 17.69 12.81 8.06
CA PHE A 115 16.32 13.29 8.27
C PHE A 115 15.59 12.44 9.31
N CYS A 116 15.66 11.12 9.17
CA CYS A 116 14.98 10.22 10.09
C CYS A 116 15.56 10.31 11.50
N ALA A 117 16.88 10.42 11.63
CA ALA A 117 17.52 10.53 12.93
C ALA A 117 17.09 11.82 13.64
N GLU A 118 16.94 12.91 12.89
CA GLU A 118 16.49 14.17 13.43
C GLU A 118 15.03 14.12 13.91
N HIS A 119 14.15 13.47 13.12
CA HIS A 119 12.71 13.50 13.38
C HIS A 119 12.21 12.32 14.23
N MET A 120 12.94 11.21 14.28
CA MET A 120 12.53 10.02 15.03
C MET A 120 13.21 9.90 16.38
N ALA A 121 14.28 10.67 16.62
CA ALA A 121 15.03 10.57 17.86
C ALA A 121 14.19 10.96 19.07
N SER A 122 14.35 10.23 20.17
CA SER A 122 13.68 10.50 21.42
C SER A 122 14.59 10.10 22.57
N GLU A 123 14.16 10.33 23.80
CA GLU A 123 14.91 9.90 24.97
C GLU A 123 15.07 8.37 25.01
N GLN A 124 14.03 7.67 24.56
CA GLN A 124 14.04 6.20 24.52
C GLN A 124 14.75 5.65 23.29
N TRP A 125 14.89 6.46 22.26
CA TRP A 125 15.54 6.05 21.02
C TRP A 125 16.44 7.20 20.50
N PRO A 126 17.63 7.33 21.06
CA PRO A 126 18.56 8.42 20.67
C PRO A 126 18.95 8.36 19.19
N ALA A 127 19.32 9.53 18.64
CA ALA A 127 19.66 9.66 17.23
C ALA A 127 20.73 8.66 16.76
N GLY A 128 21.73 8.38 17.59
CA GLY A 128 22.78 7.40 17.27
C GLY A 128 22.22 5.99 17.06
N GLN A 129 21.21 5.61 17.83
CA GLN A 129 20.57 4.30 17.70
C GLN A 129 19.67 4.27 16.47
N VAL A 130 18.97 5.38 16.17
CA VAL A 130 18.17 5.50 14.95
C VAL A 130 19.07 5.33 13.73
N ARG A 131 20.22 6.01 13.70
CA ARG A 131 21.19 5.90 12.61
C ARG A 131 21.70 4.49 12.43
N ALA A 132 22.05 3.81 13.52
CA ALA A 132 22.53 2.43 13.46
C ALA A 132 21.46 1.47 12.93
N TYR A 133 20.23 1.64 13.41
CA TYR A 133 19.08 0.85 12.93
C TYR A 133 18.88 1.01 11.43
N LEU A 134 18.84 2.26 10.96
CA LEU A 134 18.61 2.54 9.55
C LEU A 134 19.77 2.11 8.67
N ALA A 135 21.01 2.27 9.15
CA ALA A 135 22.18 1.81 8.40
C ALA A 135 22.16 0.31 8.16
N GLY A 136 21.52 -0.47 9.06
CA GLY A 136 21.35 -1.90 8.87
C GLY A 136 20.13 -2.26 8.03
N LEU A 137 19.06 -1.48 8.14
CA LEU A 137 17.79 -1.75 7.47
C LEU A 137 17.76 -1.29 6.00
N LEU A 138 18.12 -0.04 5.75
CA LEU A 138 17.91 0.58 4.43
C LEU A 138 18.57 -0.20 3.28
N PRO A 139 19.79 -0.74 3.43
CA PRO A 139 20.38 -1.50 2.33
C PRO A 139 19.59 -2.74 1.92
N THR A 140 18.68 -3.24 2.78
CA THR A 140 17.85 -4.40 2.48
C THR A 140 16.58 -4.04 1.73
N LEU A 141 16.25 -2.75 1.64
CA LEU A 141 15.01 -2.29 1.02
C LEU A 141 15.17 -2.11 -0.49
N LYS A 142 14.07 -2.29 -1.21
CA LYS A 142 14.03 -2.30 -2.67
C LYS A 142 14.67 -1.07 -3.31
N HIS A 143 14.37 0.13 -2.80
CA HIS A 143 14.88 1.38 -3.38
C HIS A 143 16.41 1.44 -3.37
N TRP A 144 17.03 0.92 -2.31
CA TRP A 144 18.48 0.99 -2.13
C TRP A 144 19.22 -0.20 -2.73
N GLN A 145 18.49 -1.21 -3.20
CA GLN A 145 19.04 -2.37 -3.88
C GLN A 145 19.11 -2.18 -5.40
N THR A 146 18.61 -1.08 -5.93
CA THR A 146 18.61 -0.81 -7.35
C THR A 146 20.02 -0.43 -7.77
N VAL A 147 20.80 -1.42 -8.13
CA VAL A 147 22.10 -1.18 -8.64
C VAL A 147 22.15 -1.63 -10.05
N GLU A 148 22.59 -1.04 -10.61
CA GLU A 148 22.78 -1.43 -11.72
C GLU A 148 23.56 -2.23 -12.00
#